data_88c24394805e8bf45e32333dfed84f52
#
_entry.id   88c24394805e8bf45e32333dfed84f52
#
_cell.length_a   1.000
_cell.length_b   1.000
_cell.length_c   1.000
_cell.angle_alpha   90.00
_cell.angle_beta   90.00
_cell.angle_gamma   90.00
#
_symmetry.space_group_name_H-M   'P 1'
#
loop_
_entity.id
_entity.type
_entity.pdbx_description
1 polymer ?
#
loop_
_entity_poly.entity_id
_entity_poly.type
_entity_poly.pdbx_seq_one_letter_code
_entity_poly.pdbx_strand_id
1 'polypeptide(L)'
;METWDAIRARRNVRQYTDQPIAAEDLERILEAGRRAPSSQNWQPWHFVVVTGREKLTELARAWERGGRHIAGSAATIVLAAHEPEDQRRHDWLLYDFGQATAFMMLAAADLGIGSGHSAVGDQQQARRVLGFPDGYLAVYMIGLGYPADRPLRPLSRPDRRPLDEVVHWDHW
;
A
#
# COMPACT_ATOMS: atom_id res chain seq x y z
N MET A 1 -7.43 -17.38 -3.95
CA MET A 1 -8.69 -17.01 -3.22
C MET A 1 -9.65 -16.43 -4.24
N GLU A 2 -10.98 -16.60 -4.06
CA GLU A 2 -11.94 -15.87 -4.89
C GLU A 2 -11.87 -14.37 -4.60
N THR A 3 -12.11 -13.53 -5.63
CA THR A 3 -11.96 -12.06 -5.50
C THR A 3 -12.74 -11.49 -4.32
N TRP A 4 -13.99 -11.95 -4.15
CA TRP A 4 -14.84 -11.49 -3.06
C TRP A 4 -14.29 -11.89 -1.67
N ASP A 5 -13.70 -13.07 -1.56
CA ASP A 5 -13.06 -13.52 -0.33
C ASP A 5 -11.79 -12.74 -0.01
N ALA A 6 -11.00 -12.36 -1.02
CA ALA A 6 -9.85 -11.48 -0.84
C ALA A 6 -10.27 -10.10 -0.31
N ILE A 7 -11.35 -9.52 -0.86
CA ILE A 7 -11.92 -8.25 -0.38
C ILE A 7 -12.36 -8.38 1.09
N ARG A 8 -13.03 -9.47 1.46
CA ARG A 8 -13.51 -9.72 2.82
C ARG A 8 -12.41 -10.06 3.83
N ALA A 9 -11.33 -10.69 3.36
CA ALA A 9 -10.21 -11.11 4.20
C ALA A 9 -9.19 -9.99 4.44
N ARG A 10 -9.06 -9.05 3.48
CA ARG A 10 -8.10 -7.97 3.57
C ARG A 10 -8.38 -7.07 4.77
N ARG A 11 -7.37 -6.88 5.59
CA ARG A 11 -7.33 -5.93 6.70
C ARG A 11 -5.96 -5.28 6.80
N ASN A 12 -5.87 -4.17 7.51
CA ASN A 12 -4.56 -3.63 7.84
C ASN A 12 -3.87 -4.53 8.87
N VAL A 13 -2.68 -5.00 8.52
CA VAL A 13 -1.77 -5.76 9.40
C VAL A 13 -0.61 -4.85 9.77
N ARG A 14 -0.26 -4.81 11.06
CA ARG A 14 0.81 -3.97 11.60
C ARG A 14 1.82 -4.74 12.46
N GLN A 15 1.61 -6.05 12.62
CA GLN A 15 2.51 -6.96 13.31
C GLN A 15 2.76 -8.15 12.39
N TYR A 16 4.03 -8.39 12.09
CA TYR A 16 4.45 -9.40 11.13
C TYR A 16 5.38 -10.41 11.81
N THR A 17 5.41 -11.61 11.25
CA THR A 17 6.44 -12.61 11.59
C THR A 17 7.77 -12.23 10.91
N ASP A 18 8.85 -12.90 11.27
CA ASP A 18 10.16 -12.72 10.63
C ASP A 18 10.31 -13.48 9.31
N GLN A 19 9.24 -14.16 8.86
CA GLN A 19 9.24 -14.93 7.62
C GLN A 19 9.43 -13.99 6.42
N PRO A 20 10.44 -14.22 5.56
CA PRO A 20 10.64 -13.44 4.34
C PRO A 20 9.53 -13.73 3.33
N ILE A 21 9.24 -12.76 2.47
CA ILE A 21 8.33 -12.92 1.34
C ILE A 21 9.16 -13.40 0.14
N ALA A 22 8.67 -14.41 -0.57
CA ALA A 22 9.31 -14.90 -1.79
C ALA A 22 9.33 -13.82 -2.88
N ALA A 23 10.37 -13.80 -3.72
CA ALA A 23 10.52 -12.79 -4.76
C ALA A 23 9.33 -12.82 -5.74
N GLU A 24 8.88 -14.02 -6.14
CA GLU A 24 7.74 -14.23 -7.02
C GLU A 24 6.42 -13.68 -6.44
N ASP A 25 6.23 -13.75 -5.12
CA ASP A 25 5.05 -13.17 -4.46
C ASP A 25 5.11 -11.64 -4.47
N LEU A 26 6.29 -11.04 -4.24
CA LEU A 26 6.49 -9.60 -4.38
C LEU A 26 6.25 -9.13 -5.81
N GLU A 27 6.77 -9.85 -6.80
CA GLU A 27 6.54 -9.55 -8.22
C GLU A 27 5.04 -9.61 -8.58
N ARG A 28 4.31 -10.60 -8.07
CA ARG A 28 2.86 -10.71 -8.27
C ARG A 28 2.10 -9.54 -7.65
N ILE A 29 2.51 -9.09 -6.47
CA ILE A 29 1.92 -7.92 -5.81
C ILE A 29 2.21 -6.64 -6.62
N LEU A 30 3.45 -6.46 -7.08
CA LEU A 30 3.85 -5.31 -7.90
C LEU A 30 3.10 -5.30 -9.24
N GLU A 31 2.95 -6.46 -9.88
CA GLU A 31 2.20 -6.61 -11.12
C GLU A 31 0.71 -6.24 -10.94
N ALA A 32 0.10 -6.58 -9.81
CA ALA A 32 -1.25 -6.15 -9.49
C ALA A 32 -1.35 -4.61 -9.42
N GLY A 33 -0.39 -3.95 -8.76
CA GLY A 33 -0.33 -2.49 -8.72
C GLY A 33 -0.13 -1.86 -10.09
N ARG A 34 0.77 -2.45 -10.93
CA ARG A 34 1.03 -1.98 -12.29
C ARG A 34 -0.19 -2.10 -13.20
N ARG A 35 -1.09 -3.05 -12.95
CA ARG A 35 -2.34 -3.27 -13.70
C ARG A 35 -3.51 -2.43 -13.20
N ALA A 36 -3.34 -1.64 -12.17
CA ALA A 36 -4.40 -0.76 -11.71
C ALA A 36 -4.80 0.23 -12.82
N PRO A 37 -6.09 0.61 -12.90
CA PRO A 37 -6.49 1.68 -13.80
C PRO A 37 -5.89 3.00 -13.33
N SER A 38 -5.68 3.92 -14.28
CA SER A 38 -5.25 5.28 -13.98
C SER A 38 -5.94 6.30 -14.88
N SER A 39 -6.03 7.53 -14.41
CA SER A 39 -6.61 8.66 -15.11
C SER A 39 -5.96 8.83 -16.49
N GLN A 40 -6.75 8.70 -17.57
CA GLN A 40 -6.26 8.75 -18.95
C GLN A 40 -5.10 7.77 -19.27
N ASN A 41 -5.02 6.67 -18.55
CA ASN A 41 -3.92 5.69 -18.63
C ASN A 41 -2.53 6.32 -18.38
N TRP A 42 -2.47 7.32 -17.53
CA TRP A 42 -1.24 8.07 -17.20
C TRP A 42 -0.17 7.21 -16.53
N GLN A 43 -0.55 6.23 -15.69
CA GLN A 43 0.35 5.29 -15.01
C GLN A 43 1.49 6.01 -14.25
N PRO A 44 1.18 6.89 -13.29
CA PRO A 44 2.15 7.81 -12.68
C PRO A 44 3.15 7.13 -11.73
N TRP A 45 2.95 5.86 -11.42
CA TRP A 45 3.64 5.15 -10.36
C TRP A 45 5.05 4.71 -10.71
N HIS A 46 5.94 4.91 -9.74
CA HIS A 46 7.18 4.19 -9.57
C HIS A 46 7.10 3.43 -8.25
N PHE A 47 7.43 2.14 -8.28
CA PHE A 47 7.42 1.31 -7.08
C PHE A 47 8.85 1.06 -6.63
N VAL A 48 9.19 1.53 -5.41
CA VAL A 48 10.48 1.26 -4.80
C VAL A 48 10.29 0.18 -3.73
N VAL A 49 10.95 -0.96 -3.90
CA VAL A 49 10.84 -2.11 -2.98
C VAL A 49 12.01 -2.08 -2.01
N VAL A 50 11.72 -2.11 -0.71
CA VAL A 50 12.71 -2.14 0.36
C VAL A 50 12.53 -3.43 1.17
N THR A 51 13.58 -4.23 1.27
CA THR A 51 13.62 -5.50 2.04
C THR A 51 14.71 -5.51 3.11
N GLY A 52 15.72 -4.63 2.99
CA GLY A 52 16.80 -4.53 3.96
C GLY A 52 16.34 -3.98 5.30
N ARG A 53 16.58 -4.69 6.40
CA ARG A 53 16.12 -4.34 7.76
C ARG A 53 16.55 -2.94 8.20
N GLU A 54 17.77 -2.55 7.94
CA GLU A 54 18.28 -1.21 8.24
C GLU A 54 17.48 -0.12 7.51
N LYS A 55 17.33 -0.28 6.19
CA LYS A 55 16.56 0.65 5.36
C LYS A 55 15.08 0.73 5.76
N LEU A 56 14.47 -0.40 6.13
CA LEU A 56 13.09 -0.42 6.64
C LEU A 56 12.97 0.37 7.95
N THR A 57 13.94 0.24 8.84
CA THR A 57 13.99 0.98 10.11
C THR A 57 14.16 2.49 9.89
N GLU A 58 15.02 2.88 8.95
CA GLU A 58 15.20 4.28 8.59
C GLU A 58 13.98 4.87 7.87
N LEU A 59 13.38 4.08 6.95
CA LEU A 59 12.20 4.48 6.21
C LEU A 59 10.98 4.69 7.12
N ALA A 60 10.86 3.90 8.18
CA ALA A 60 9.78 4.03 9.17
C ALA A 60 9.72 5.43 9.81
N ARG A 61 10.85 6.14 9.88
CA ARG A 61 10.95 7.51 10.42
C ARG A 61 10.31 8.56 9.51
N ALA A 62 10.10 8.24 8.22
CA ALA A 62 9.42 9.14 7.29
C ALA A 62 7.93 9.35 7.62
N TRP A 63 7.37 8.57 8.57
CA TRP A 63 6.04 8.74 9.12
C TRP A 63 5.97 8.42 10.61
N GLU A 64 6.32 9.38 11.46
CA GLU A 64 6.45 9.18 12.92
C GLU A 64 5.18 8.65 13.60
N ARG A 65 4.00 9.09 13.16
CA ARG A 65 2.72 8.74 13.80
C ARG A 65 2.22 7.33 13.48
N GLY A 66 2.71 6.69 12.43
CA GLY A 66 2.17 5.40 11.95
C GLY A 66 3.17 4.47 11.26
N GLY A 67 4.44 4.86 11.16
CA GLY A 67 5.48 4.12 10.44
C GLY A 67 6.04 2.89 11.15
N ARG A 68 5.71 2.65 12.42
CA ARG A 68 6.31 1.55 13.21
C ARG A 68 6.20 0.18 12.55
N HIS A 69 5.07 -0.10 11.88
CA HIS A 69 4.88 -1.38 11.20
C HIS A 69 5.77 -1.53 9.96
N ILE A 70 6.26 -0.43 9.37
CA ILE A 70 7.22 -0.44 8.27
C ILE A 70 8.55 -1.05 8.73
N ALA A 71 9.05 -0.62 9.89
CA ALA A 71 10.29 -1.19 10.46
C ALA A 71 10.20 -2.70 10.70
N GLY A 72 9.02 -3.21 11.08
CA GLY A 72 8.77 -4.63 11.34
C GLY A 72 8.34 -5.44 10.12
N SER A 73 8.16 -4.83 8.95
CA SER A 73 7.71 -5.54 7.74
C SER A 73 8.80 -6.42 7.15
N ALA A 74 8.42 -7.47 6.41
CA ALA A 74 9.35 -8.28 5.62
C ALA A 74 9.78 -7.54 4.34
N ALA A 75 8.88 -6.73 3.78
CA ALA A 75 9.14 -5.83 2.66
C ALA A 75 8.24 -4.59 2.77
N THR A 76 8.67 -3.49 2.18
CA THR A 76 7.83 -2.30 2.00
C THR A 76 7.90 -1.85 0.55
N ILE A 77 6.74 -1.62 -0.06
CA ILE A 77 6.63 -0.99 -1.37
C ILE A 77 6.31 0.48 -1.14
N VAL A 78 7.15 1.36 -1.69
CA VAL A 78 6.92 2.81 -1.67
C VAL A 78 6.40 3.23 -3.03
N LEU A 79 5.28 3.92 -3.05
CA LEU A 79 4.68 4.51 -4.24
C LEU A 79 5.23 5.92 -4.41
N ALA A 80 6.01 6.12 -5.45
CA ALA A 80 6.61 7.39 -5.82
C ALA A 80 6.15 7.83 -7.21
N ALA A 81 6.13 9.13 -7.45
CA ALA A 81 5.78 9.72 -8.73
C ALA A 81 6.57 11.02 -8.96
N HIS A 82 6.52 11.53 -10.18
CA HIS A 82 6.87 12.91 -10.44
C HIS A 82 5.99 13.84 -9.61
N GLU A 83 6.59 14.90 -9.09
CA GLU A 83 5.85 15.95 -8.40
C GLU A 83 4.82 16.57 -9.35
N PRO A 84 3.53 16.60 -8.96
CA PRO A 84 2.47 17.12 -9.82
C PRO A 84 2.64 18.61 -10.10
N GLU A 85 2.38 19.01 -11.33
CA GLU A 85 2.50 20.41 -11.77
C GLU A 85 1.44 21.32 -11.15
N ASP A 86 0.27 20.76 -10.82
CA ASP A 86 -0.88 21.50 -10.27
C ASP A 86 -1.73 20.61 -9.34
N GLN A 87 -2.69 21.23 -8.64
CA GLN A 87 -3.60 20.57 -7.72
C GLN A 87 -4.46 19.49 -8.40
N ARG A 88 -4.90 19.71 -9.63
CA ARG A 88 -5.71 18.73 -10.36
C ARG A 88 -4.92 17.44 -10.66
N ARG A 89 -3.66 17.60 -11.09
CA ARG A 89 -2.75 16.45 -11.28
C ARG A 89 -2.44 15.75 -9.97
N HIS A 90 -2.30 16.50 -8.88
CA HIS A 90 -2.13 15.93 -7.55
C HIS A 90 -3.34 15.10 -7.13
N ASP A 91 -4.56 15.60 -7.34
CA ASP A 91 -5.79 14.87 -6.99
C ASP A 91 -5.92 13.57 -7.81
N TRP A 92 -5.61 13.61 -9.10
CA TRP A 92 -5.57 12.41 -9.94
C TRP A 92 -4.52 11.41 -9.46
N LEU A 93 -3.33 11.89 -9.10
CA LEU A 93 -2.26 11.06 -8.55
C LEU A 93 -2.71 10.29 -7.30
N LEU A 94 -3.35 10.98 -6.36
CA LEU A 94 -3.85 10.36 -5.13
C LEU A 94 -4.94 9.32 -5.41
N TYR A 95 -5.85 9.60 -6.34
CA TYR A 95 -6.89 8.68 -6.76
C TYR A 95 -6.30 7.42 -7.42
N ASP A 96 -5.39 7.58 -8.37
CA ASP A 96 -4.74 6.48 -9.09
C ASP A 96 -3.90 5.63 -8.14
N PHE A 97 -3.17 6.27 -7.21
CA PHE A 97 -2.40 5.55 -6.19
C PHE A 97 -3.27 4.79 -5.19
N GLY A 98 -4.47 5.30 -4.88
CA GLY A 98 -5.47 4.59 -4.09
C GLY A 98 -5.89 3.28 -4.76
N GLN A 99 -6.10 3.30 -6.08
CA GLN A 99 -6.44 2.12 -6.87
C GLN A 99 -5.28 1.11 -6.90
N ALA A 100 -4.06 1.57 -7.22
CA ALA A 100 -2.87 0.71 -7.24
C ALA A 100 -2.60 0.08 -5.86
N THR A 101 -2.74 0.85 -4.78
CA THR A 101 -2.63 0.37 -3.40
C THR A 101 -3.65 -0.72 -3.11
N ALA A 102 -4.92 -0.50 -3.47
CA ALA A 102 -5.98 -1.48 -3.24
C ALA A 102 -5.71 -2.80 -3.98
N PHE A 103 -5.26 -2.75 -5.25
CA PHE A 103 -4.92 -3.94 -6.03
C PHE A 103 -3.76 -4.71 -5.42
N MET A 104 -2.68 -4.02 -5.01
CA MET A 104 -1.56 -4.66 -4.33
C MET A 104 -1.96 -5.30 -3.01
N MET A 105 -2.79 -4.62 -2.21
CA MET A 105 -3.25 -5.16 -0.93
C MET A 105 -4.19 -6.37 -1.10
N LEU A 106 -4.98 -6.43 -2.16
CA LEU A 106 -5.81 -7.59 -2.50
C LEU A 106 -4.95 -8.76 -2.98
N ALA A 107 -3.97 -8.51 -3.85
CA ALA A 107 -3.02 -9.54 -4.29
C ALA A 107 -2.21 -10.12 -3.12
N ALA A 108 -1.76 -9.26 -2.19
CA ALA A 108 -1.11 -9.71 -0.96
C ALA A 108 -2.03 -10.60 -0.12
N ALA A 109 -3.30 -10.21 0.04
CA ALA A 109 -4.28 -11.00 0.81
C ALA A 109 -4.54 -12.37 0.17
N ASP A 110 -4.59 -12.46 -1.16
CA ASP A 110 -4.72 -13.72 -1.89
C ASP A 110 -3.55 -14.68 -1.62
N LEU A 111 -2.35 -14.14 -1.39
CA LEU A 111 -1.14 -14.87 -1.04
C LEU A 111 -0.99 -15.15 0.47
N GLY A 112 -1.96 -14.72 1.30
CA GLY A 112 -1.86 -14.84 2.76
C GLY A 112 -0.91 -13.81 3.39
N ILE A 113 -0.43 -12.83 2.61
CA ILE A 113 0.48 -11.78 3.05
C ILE A 113 -0.35 -10.59 3.58
N GLY A 114 -0.08 -10.21 4.83
CA GLY A 114 -0.67 -9.04 5.45
C GLY A 114 -0.06 -7.75 4.90
N SER A 115 -0.88 -6.73 4.79
CA SER A 115 -0.47 -5.41 4.32
C SER A 115 -0.95 -4.31 5.25
N GLY A 116 -0.14 -3.26 5.41
CA GLY A 116 -0.50 -2.05 6.13
C GLY A 116 0.06 -0.83 5.41
N HIS A 117 -0.81 0.11 5.03
CA HIS A 117 -0.34 1.33 4.37
C HIS A 117 -0.08 2.46 5.36
N SER A 118 0.83 3.35 4.98
CA SER A 118 1.18 4.61 5.65
C SER A 118 1.38 5.72 4.64
N ALA A 119 1.14 6.95 5.04
CA ALA A 119 1.58 8.11 4.28
C ALA A 119 3.10 8.32 4.44
N VAL A 120 3.67 9.19 3.62
CA VAL A 120 5.04 9.71 3.77
C VAL A 120 4.94 11.16 4.19
N GLY A 121 5.25 11.47 5.45
CA GLY A 121 5.22 12.82 6.00
C GLY A 121 6.53 13.58 5.82
N ASP A 122 7.66 12.90 5.94
CA ASP A 122 8.99 13.48 5.74
C ASP A 122 9.58 13.02 4.40
N GLN A 123 9.42 13.89 3.39
CA GLN A 123 9.94 13.66 2.04
C GLN A 123 11.47 13.66 2.00
N GLN A 124 12.13 14.44 2.86
CA GLN A 124 13.59 14.49 2.91
C GLN A 124 14.16 13.19 3.47
N GLN A 125 13.54 12.66 4.52
CA GLN A 125 13.90 11.35 5.07
C GLN A 125 13.68 10.24 4.04
N ALA A 126 12.53 10.22 3.38
CA ALA A 126 12.23 9.23 2.35
C ALA A 126 13.27 9.30 1.21
N ARG A 127 13.61 10.50 0.73
CA ARG A 127 14.61 10.72 -0.32
C ARG A 127 16.00 10.23 0.11
N ARG A 128 16.44 10.53 1.35
CA ARG A 128 17.74 10.04 1.86
C ARG A 128 17.82 8.52 1.85
N VAL A 129 16.76 7.84 2.24
CA VAL A 129 16.75 6.38 2.34
C VAL A 129 16.61 5.71 0.98
N LEU A 130 15.78 6.27 0.09
CA LEU A 130 15.37 5.62 -1.17
C LEU A 130 16.19 6.10 -2.38
N GLY A 131 16.80 7.28 -2.32
CA GLY A 131 17.65 7.81 -3.38
C GLY A 131 16.90 8.24 -4.64
N PHE A 132 15.60 8.55 -4.55
CA PHE A 132 14.87 9.02 -5.73
C PHE A 132 15.32 10.45 -6.13
N PRO A 133 15.32 10.78 -7.44
CA PRO A 133 15.86 12.05 -7.95
C PRO A 133 14.98 13.25 -7.56
N ASP A 134 15.51 14.45 -7.81
CA ASP A 134 14.75 15.69 -7.68
C ASP A 134 13.54 15.69 -8.63
N GLY A 135 12.45 16.37 -8.24
CA GLY A 135 11.21 16.38 -8.98
C GLY A 135 10.34 15.11 -8.76
N TYR A 136 10.75 14.21 -7.85
CA TYR A 136 9.93 13.09 -7.41
C TYR A 136 9.53 13.24 -5.95
N LEU A 137 8.37 12.67 -5.62
CA LEU A 137 7.90 12.54 -4.25
C LEU A 137 7.45 11.11 -3.96
N ALA A 138 7.58 10.70 -2.70
CA ALA A 138 7.01 9.46 -2.20
C ALA A 138 5.66 9.77 -1.54
N VAL A 139 4.58 9.08 -1.95
CA VAL A 139 3.22 9.38 -1.49
C VAL A 139 2.77 8.44 -0.39
N TYR A 140 2.88 7.14 -0.65
CA TYR A 140 2.46 6.09 0.28
C TYR A 140 3.50 5.00 0.41
N MET A 141 3.44 4.30 1.55
CA MET A 141 4.21 3.09 1.83
C MET A 141 3.24 1.95 2.15
N ILE A 142 3.52 0.76 1.64
CA ILE A 142 2.77 -0.46 1.96
C ILE A 142 3.75 -1.43 2.60
N GLY A 143 3.68 -1.58 3.93
CA GLY A 143 4.41 -2.63 4.65
C GLY A 143 3.74 -3.98 4.43
N LEU A 144 4.53 -4.98 4.12
CA LEU A 144 4.12 -6.34 3.79
C LEU A 144 4.81 -7.36 4.70
N GLY A 145 4.10 -8.43 5.05
CA GLY A 145 4.64 -9.54 5.84
C GLY A 145 3.56 -10.52 6.26
N TYR A 146 3.93 -11.70 6.70
CA TYR A 146 2.97 -12.67 7.22
C TYR A 146 2.44 -12.19 8.58
N PRO A 147 1.10 -12.17 8.79
CA PRO A 147 0.51 -11.67 10.03
C PRO A 147 0.97 -12.47 11.26
N ALA A 148 1.46 -11.77 12.31
CA ALA A 148 1.86 -12.40 13.57
C ALA A 148 0.68 -12.63 14.53
N ASP A 149 -0.43 -11.90 14.36
CA ASP A 149 -1.59 -11.95 15.23
C ASP A 149 -2.59 -13.07 14.84
N ARG A 150 -3.05 -13.07 13.62
CA ARG A 150 -4.01 -14.05 13.09
C ARG A 150 -3.96 -14.14 11.56
N PRO A 151 -4.23 -15.29 10.96
CA PRO A 151 -4.33 -15.44 9.51
C PRO A 151 -5.37 -14.52 8.89
N LEU A 152 -5.19 -14.18 7.61
CA LEU A 152 -6.19 -13.49 6.80
C LEU A 152 -7.31 -14.46 6.47
N ARG A 153 -8.53 -14.11 6.87
CA ARG A 153 -9.76 -14.87 6.58
C ARG A 153 -10.91 -13.92 6.35
N PRO A 154 -11.87 -14.26 5.48
CA PRO A 154 -13.08 -13.48 5.29
C PRO A 154 -13.80 -13.17 6.62
N LEU A 155 -14.07 -11.91 6.88
CA LEU A 155 -14.81 -11.48 8.07
C LEU A 155 -16.31 -11.62 7.82
N SER A 156 -17.01 -12.29 8.76
CA SER A 156 -18.47 -12.42 8.70
C SER A 156 -19.20 -11.13 9.13
N ARG A 157 -18.58 -10.36 10.02
CA ARG A 157 -19.12 -9.11 10.55
C ARG A 157 -18.03 -8.03 10.47
N PRO A 158 -17.88 -7.35 9.31
CA PRO A 158 -16.95 -6.26 9.17
C PRO A 158 -17.46 -5.04 9.95
N ASP A 159 -16.53 -4.28 10.55
CA ASP A 159 -16.82 -2.95 11.10
C ASP A 159 -16.95 -1.98 9.92
N ARG A 160 -18.16 -1.84 9.42
CA ARG A 160 -18.54 -0.97 8.29
C ARG A 160 -19.92 -0.39 8.58
N ARG A 161 -20.12 0.82 8.08
CA ARG A 161 -21.45 1.44 8.08
C ARG A 161 -22.43 0.55 7.32
N PRO A 162 -23.71 0.51 7.72
CA PRO A 162 -24.76 -0.15 6.96
C PRO A 162 -24.82 0.32 5.50
N LEU A 163 -25.20 -0.58 4.59
CA LEU A 163 -25.20 -0.27 3.17
C LEU A 163 -26.17 0.87 2.82
N ASP A 164 -27.32 0.89 3.46
CA ASP A 164 -28.37 1.91 3.31
C ASP A 164 -27.98 3.31 3.81
N GLU A 165 -26.95 3.40 4.66
CA GLU A 165 -26.37 4.70 5.05
C GLU A 165 -25.40 5.29 4.02
N VAL A 166 -24.93 4.50 3.06
CA VAL A 166 -23.89 4.90 2.11
C VAL A 166 -24.30 4.77 0.65
N VAL A 167 -25.47 4.17 0.39
CA VAL A 167 -26.02 3.99 -0.96
C VAL A 167 -27.34 4.73 -1.04
N HIS A 168 -27.43 5.63 -1.99
CA HIS A 168 -28.64 6.40 -2.33
C HIS A 168 -28.99 6.07 -3.78
N TRP A 169 -30.25 5.66 -4.02
CA TRP A 169 -30.74 5.28 -5.33
C TRP A 169 -31.41 6.49 -5.98
N ASP A 170 -30.99 6.80 -7.23
CA ASP A 170 -31.49 7.86 -8.09
C ASP A 170 -31.34 9.31 -7.55
N HIS A 171 -31.29 9.52 -6.25
CA HIS A 171 -31.10 10.83 -5.62
C HIS A 171 -30.49 10.67 -4.22
N TRP A 172 -29.95 11.76 -3.67
CA TRP A 172 -29.42 11.81 -2.30
C TRP A 172 -30.56 11.77 -1.29
#